data_a6019af017cb565b358d7a541da768c4
#
_entry.id   a6019af017cb565b358d7a541da768c4
#
_cell.length_a   1.000
_cell.length_b   1.000
_cell.length_c   1.000
_cell.angle_alpha   90.00
_cell.angle_beta   90.00
_cell.angle_gamma   90.00
#
_symmetry.space_group_name_H-M   'P 1'
#
loop_
_entity.id
_entity.type
_entity.pdbx_description
1 polymer ?
#
loop_
_entity_poly.entity_id
_entity_poly.type
_entity_poly.pdbx_seq_one_letter_code
_entity_poly.pdbx_strand_id
1 'polypeptide(L)'
;YDSRFPWYGNLLGPTQDPRGANYPEIRQRHTDRWFELRKGEFSIENLHAIIDSMAGEIRESQARNFDRWRQYPPNGGNFADQGLSGWEAEISHMKNWLVARTEWLDSQYLKPPVFNTPGGVIALGFQLVMGSPDGQVFYTTDGSDPRASGGLPTEETISFLGGPVEETLIDVDALGRYLVPSDDALGLRWTEAPDIFDDSTWKTAINGVGFESSA
;
A
#
# COMPACT_ATOMS: atom_id res chain seq x y z
N TYR A 1 5.66 -25.54 -0.33
CA TYR A 1 5.86 -25.43 -1.79
C TYR A 1 5.55 -26.76 -2.43
N ASP A 2 4.68 -26.75 -3.45
CA ASP A 2 4.32 -27.97 -4.16
C ASP A 2 5.48 -28.39 -5.06
N SER A 3 6.04 -29.57 -4.79
CA SER A 3 7.15 -30.14 -5.57
C SER A 3 6.81 -30.34 -7.06
N ARG A 4 5.54 -30.25 -7.42
CA ARG A 4 5.05 -30.33 -8.80
C ARG A 4 5.36 -29.08 -9.63
N PHE A 5 5.68 -27.95 -8.98
CA PHE A 5 5.98 -26.68 -9.64
C PHE A 5 7.33 -26.11 -9.16
N PRO A 6 8.44 -26.76 -9.49
CA PRO A 6 9.75 -26.36 -8.99
C PRO A 6 10.18 -24.95 -9.43
N TRP A 7 9.66 -24.45 -10.56
CA TRP A 7 9.91 -23.10 -11.04
C TRP A 7 9.32 -22.01 -10.11
N TYR A 8 8.21 -22.29 -9.44
CA TYR A 8 7.59 -21.38 -8.52
C TYR A 8 8.45 -21.17 -7.26
N GLY A 9 9.04 -22.23 -6.75
CA GLY A 9 10.00 -22.18 -5.67
C GLY A 9 11.27 -21.40 -6.03
N ASN A 10 11.68 -21.43 -7.29
CA ASN A 10 12.83 -20.69 -7.77
C ASN A 10 12.58 -19.17 -7.86
N LEU A 11 11.34 -18.75 -8.14
CA LEU A 11 10.97 -17.34 -8.25
C LEU A 11 10.73 -16.69 -6.89
N LEU A 12 10.05 -17.39 -6.00
CA LEU A 12 9.56 -16.84 -4.73
C LEU A 12 10.14 -17.51 -3.49
N GLY A 13 10.95 -18.55 -3.68
CA GLY A 13 11.55 -19.32 -2.59
C GLY A 13 12.59 -18.53 -1.78
N PRO A 14 12.92 -19.03 -0.59
CA PRO A 14 13.98 -18.45 0.22
C PRO A 14 15.33 -18.51 -0.52
N THR A 15 16.19 -17.57 -0.18
CA THR A 15 17.52 -17.32 -0.78
C THR A 15 18.51 -18.49 -0.75
N GLN A 16 18.09 -19.66 -0.35
CA GLN A 16 18.90 -20.88 -0.22
C GLN A 16 18.63 -21.93 -1.29
N ASP A 17 18.14 -21.55 -2.47
CA ASP A 17 18.15 -22.49 -3.59
C ASP A 17 19.63 -22.81 -3.93
N PRO A 18 20.06 -24.08 -3.84
CA PRO A 18 21.43 -24.48 -4.15
C PRO A 18 21.84 -24.18 -5.59
N ARG A 19 20.90 -23.78 -6.44
CA ARG A 19 21.15 -23.35 -7.83
C ARG A 19 21.44 -21.84 -7.95
N GLY A 20 21.43 -21.09 -6.84
CA GLY A 20 21.82 -19.69 -6.79
C GLY A 20 20.84 -18.69 -7.47
N ALA A 21 19.65 -19.17 -7.84
CA ALA A 21 18.63 -18.28 -8.42
C ALA A 21 17.95 -17.48 -7.31
N ASN A 22 18.41 -16.28 -7.10
CA ASN A 22 17.76 -15.30 -6.24
C ASN A 22 17.23 -14.18 -7.13
N TYR A 23 15.92 -13.98 -7.12
CA TYR A 23 15.24 -12.91 -7.86
C TYR A 23 14.59 -11.94 -6.88
N PRO A 24 15.37 -11.16 -6.15
CA PRO A 24 14.86 -10.28 -5.09
C PRO A 24 13.89 -9.22 -5.64
N GLU A 25 14.09 -8.75 -6.87
CA GLU A 25 13.19 -7.80 -7.52
C GLU A 25 11.80 -8.39 -7.81
N ILE A 26 11.69 -9.68 -8.13
CA ILE A 26 10.40 -10.35 -8.33
C ILE A 26 9.67 -10.48 -7.00
N ARG A 27 10.40 -10.86 -5.95
CA ARG A 27 9.84 -10.96 -4.60
C ARG A 27 9.36 -9.59 -4.09
N GLN A 28 10.13 -8.55 -4.32
CA GLN A 28 9.75 -7.17 -4.00
C GLN A 28 8.45 -6.76 -4.70
N ARG A 29 8.39 -6.91 -6.03
CA ARG A 29 7.19 -6.58 -6.81
C ARG A 29 5.97 -7.39 -6.39
N HIS A 30 6.16 -8.66 -6.05
CA HIS A 30 5.10 -9.52 -5.54
C HIS A 30 4.57 -9.01 -4.21
N THR A 31 5.46 -8.63 -3.28
CA THR A 31 5.10 -8.06 -1.97
C THR A 31 4.36 -6.74 -2.13
N ASP A 32 4.88 -5.83 -2.95
CA ASP A 32 4.26 -4.54 -3.22
C ASP A 32 2.85 -4.72 -3.80
N ARG A 33 2.71 -5.60 -4.79
CA ARG A 33 1.41 -5.90 -5.41
C ARG A 33 0.43 -6.56 -4.45
N TRP A 34 0.92 -7.43 -3.57
CA TRP A 34 0.10 -8.02 -2.52
C TRP A 34 -0.52 -6.93 -1.64
N PHE A 35 0.30 -6.06 -1.04
CA PHE A 35 -0.21 -5.03 -0.14
C PHE A 35 -1.04 -3.95 -0.86
N GLU A 36 -0.79 -3.70 -2.13
CA GLU A 36 -1.65 -2.84 -2.94
C GLU A 36 -3.06 -3.45 -3.06
N LEU A 37 -3.15 -4.72 -3.44
CA LEU A 37 -4.43 -5.43 -3.56
C LEU A 37 -5.15 -5.56 -2.22
N ARG A 38 -4.43 -5.69 -1.10
CA ARG A 38 -5.00 -5.73 0.25
C ARG A 38 -5.75 -4.46 0.63
N LYS A 39 -5.47 -3.33 -0.02
CA LYS A 39 -6.21 -2.07 0.18
C LYS A 39 -7.57 -2.04 -0.51
N GLY A 40 -7.82 -2.92 -1.46
CA GLY A 40 -9.04 -2.93 -2.27
C GLY A 40 -9.54 -4.34 -2.57
N GLU A 41 -9.14 -4.90 -3.70
CA GLU A 41 -9.68 -6.16 -4.24
C GLU A 41 -9.57 -7.33 -3.27
N PHE A 42 -8.48 -7.39 -2.50
CA PHE A 42 -8.23 -8.44 -1.50
C PHE A 42 -8.46 -7.97 -0.05
N SER A 43 -9.16 -6.84 0.14
CA SER A 43 -9.65 -6.48 1.48
C SER A 43 -10.65 -7.54 1.96
N ILE A 44 -10.71 -7.77 3.26
CA ILE A 44 -11.63 -8.77 3.83
C ILE A 44 -13.07 -8.39 3.53
N GLU A 45 -13.40 -7.11 3.60
CA GLU A 45 -14.72 -6.57 3.30
C GLU A 45 -15.15 -6.91 1.88
N ASN A 46 -14.26 -6.69 0.91
CA ASN A 46 -14.56 -6.97 -0.51
C ASN A 46 -14.67 -8.47 -0.77
N LEU A 47 -13.75 -9.28 -0.23
CA LEU A 47 -13.80 -10.73 -0.36
C LEU A 47 -15.09 -11.31 0.23
N HIS A 48 -15.51 -10.83 1.40
CA HIS A 48 -16.76 -11.24 2.02
C HIS A 48 -17.98 -10.80 1.20
N ALA A 49 -17.97 -9.57 0.67
CA ALA A 49 -19.05 -9.08 -0.19
C ALA A 49 -19.23 -9.92 -1.46
N ILE A 50 -18.12 -10.32 -2.09
CA ILE A 50 -18.15 -11.22 -3.26
C ILE A 50 -18.76 -12.57 -2.90
N ILE A 51 -18.34 -13.17 -1.77
CA ILE A 51 -18.87 -14.44 -1.31
C ILE A 51 -20.36 -14.33 -1.02
N ASP A 52 -20.79 -13.26 -0.33
CA ASP A 52 -22.20 -13.05 0.00
C ASP A 52 -23.06 -12.84 -1.25
N SER A 53 -22.56 -12.11 -2.22
CA SER A 53 -23.24 -11.93 -3.50
C SER A 53 -23.44 -13.27 -4.23
N MET A 54 -22.37 -14.04 -4.41
CA MET A 54 -22.43 -15.34 -5.08
C MET A 54 -23.31 -16.34 -4.30
N ALA A 55 -23.17 -16.37 -2.98
CA ALA A 55 -24.00 -17.20 -2.13
C ALA A 55 -25.48 -16.80 -2.22
N GLY A 56 -25.76 -15.50 -2.29
CA GLY A 56 -27.12 -14.98 -2.49
C GLY A 56 -27.77 -15.46 -3.76
N GLU A 57 -27.04 -15.47 -4.87
CA GLU A 57 -27.51 -15.92 -6.18
C GLU A 57 -27.95 -17.40 -6.17
N ILE A 58 -27.24 -18.24 -5.46
CA ILE A 58 -27.50 -19.69 -5.45
C ILE A 58 -28.30 -20.15 -4.22
N ARG A 59 -28.70 -19.26 -3.32
CA ARG A 59 -29.37 -19.59 -2.04
C ARG A 59 -30.59 -20.50 -2.21
N GLU A 60 -31.43 -20.21 -3.16
CA GLU A 60 -32.62 -21.02 -3.43
C GLU A 60 -32.29 -22.32 -4.18
N SER A 61 -31.45 -22.22 -5.18
CA SER A 61 -31.09 -23.38 -6.01
C SER A 61 -30.30 -24.44 -5.25
N GLN A 62 -29.44 -24.03 -4.32
CA GLN A 62 -28.70 -24.98 -3.48
C GLN A 62 -29.65 -25.85 -2.61
N ALA A 63 -30.67 -25.23 -2.02
CA ALA A 63 -31.63 -25.96 -1.22
C ALA A 63 -32.38 -27.05 -2.04
N ARG A 64 -32.82 -26.69 -3.25
CA ARG A 64 -33.46 -27.65 -4.18
C ARG A 64 -32.50 -28.73 -4.65
N ASN A 65 -31.23 -28.38 -4.86
CA ASN A 65 -30.18 -29.33 -5.25
C ASN A 65 -29.95 -30.38 -4.15
N PHE A 66 -29.81 -29.97 -2.90
CA PHE A 66 -29.61 -30.88 -1.80
C PHE A 66 -30.86 -31.72 -1.49
N ASP A 67 -32.04 -31.17 -1.63
CA ASP A 67 -33.30 -31.92 -1.47
C ASP A 67 -33.41 -33.04 -2.52
N ARG A 68 -33.06 -32.73 -3.77
CA ARG A 68 -33.10 -33.71 -4.88
C ARG A 68 -32.08 -34.81 -4.76
N TRP A 69 -30.82 -34.47 -4.44
CA TRP A 69 -29.70 -35.40 -4.58
C TRP A 69 -29.31 -36.07 -3.26
N ARG A 70 -29.64 -35.53 -2.14
CA ARG A 70 -29.42 -36.06 -0.76
C ARG A 70 -28.06 -36.70 -0.45
N GLN A 71 -27.19 -36.81 -1.43
CA GLN A 71 -25.86 -37.43 -1.31
C GLN A 71 -24.83 -36.54 -0.61
N TYR A 72 -25.09 -35.26 -0.64
CA TYR A 72 -24.24 -34.22 -0.06
C TYR A 72 -25.11 -33.25 0.75
N PRO A 73 -25.68 -33.72 1.87
CA PRO A 73 -26.47 -32.82 2.71
C PRO A 73 -25.52 -31.76 3.28
N PRO A 74 -25.92 -30.49 3.28
CA PRO A 74 -25.16 -29.45 3.96
C PRO A 74 -25.06 -29.69 5.47
N ASN A 75 -25.82 -30.62 6.01
CA ASN A 75 -25.91 -30.96 7.44
C ASN A 75 -24.78 -31.86 7.95
N GLY A 76 -23.87 -32.25 7.15
CA GLY A 76 -22.74 -33.11 7.54
C GLY A 76 -21.43 -32.56 7.06
N GLY A 77 -21.41 -31.31 6.66
CA GLY A 77 -20.18 -30.64 6.26
C GLY A 77 -19.10 -30.79 7.32
N ASN A 78 -17.86 -30.95 6.88
CA ASN A 78 -16.72 -31.09 7.77
C ASN A 78 -16.46 -29.85 8.64
N PHE A 79 -17.26 -28.79 8.45
CA PHE A 79 -17.03 -27.46 9.01
C PHE A 79 -18.24 -26.90 9.76
N ALA A 80 -19.13 -27.77 10.26
CA ALA A 80 -20.29 -27.39 11.09
C ALA A 80 -19.86 -26.93 12.50
N ASP A 81 -18.97 -25.98 12.58
CA ASP A 81 -18.60 -25.32 13.81
C ASP A 81 -19.45 -24.05 14.07
N GLN A 82 -19.49 -23.59 15.30
CA GLN A 82 -20.13 -22.34 15.73
C GLN A 82 -21.68 -22.32 15.71
N GLY A 83 -22.33 -23.45 15.78
CA GLY A 83 -23.79 -23.52 15.89
C GLY A 83 -24.56 -23.22 14.60
N LEU A 84 -23.84 -23.06 13.49
CA LEU A 84 -24.42 -23.00 12.15
C LEU A 84 -24.53 -24.41 11.58
N SER A 85 -25.48 -24.61 10.68
CA SER A 85 -25.70 -25.91 10.05
C SER A 85 -25.65 -25.81 8.53
N GLY A 86 -25.11 -26.84 7.91
CA GLY A 86 -25.21 -27.05 6.50
C GLY A 86 -24.48 -25.99 5.67
N TRP A 87 -25.17 -25.50 4.66
CA TRP A 87 -24.62 -24.57 3.68
C TRP A 87 -24.15 -23.24 4.27
N GLU A 88 -24.83 -22.70 5.26
CA GLU A 88 -24.43 -21.46 5.94
C GLU A 88 -23.11 -21.67 6.71
N ALA A 89 -22.91 -22.86 7.30
CA ALA A 89 -21.64 -23.19 7.96
C ALA A 89 -20.47 -23.25 6.96
N GLU A 90 -20.68 -23.80 5.77
CA GLU A 90 -19.66 -23.84 4.73
C GLU A 90 -19.26 -22.44 4.21
N ILE A 91 -20.25 -21.56 4.02
CA ILE A 91 -19.99 -20.15 3.65
C ILE A 91 -19.23 -19.43 4.76
N SER A 92 -19.63 -19.61 6.01
CA SER A 92 -18.93 -19.03 7.16
C SER A 92 -17.50 -19.55 7.28
N HIS A 93 -17.31 -20.86 7.12
CA HIS A 93 -15.98 -21.47 7.13
C HIS A 93 -15.08 -20.89 6.03
N MET A 94 -15.58 -20.77 4.80
CA MET A 94 -14.82 -20.19 3.68
C MET A 94 -14.38 -18.74 3.99
N LYS A 95 -15.27 -17.93 4.57
CA LYS A 95 -14.93 -16.57 4.98
C LYS A 95 -13.84 -16.55 6.05
N ASN A 96 -14.00 -17.36 7.10
CA ASN A 96 -13.03 -17.46 8.18
C ASN A 96 -11.68 -17.98 7.70
N TRP A 97 -11.70 -18.94 6.79
CA TRP A 97 -10.47 -19.44 6.16
C TRP A 97 -9.75 -18.34 5.36
N LEU A 98 -10.49 -17.52 4.60
CA LEU A 98 -9.90 -16.40 3.85
C LEU A 98 -9.27 -15.38 4.78
N VAL A 99 -9.91 -15.04 5.89
CA VAL A 99 -9.32 -14.16 6.92
C VAL A 99 -7.99 -14.73 7.40
N ALA A 100 -8.01 -15.95 7.91
CA ALA A 100 -6.81 -16.60 8.43
C ALA A 100 -5.71 -16.74 7.36
N ARG A 101 -6.10 -17.02 6.10
CA ARG A 101 -5.16 -17.15 5.00
C ARG A 101 -4.51 -15.84 4.60
N THR A 102 -5.29 -14.76 4.53
CA THR A 102 -4.77 -13.43 4.21
C THR A 102 -3.87 -12.90 5.32
N GLU A 103 -4.25 -13.07 6.58
CA GLU A 103 -3.41 -12.71 7.73
C GLU A 103 -2.09 -13.48 7.74
N TRP A 104 -2.15 -14.78 7.43
CA TRP A 104 -0.93 -15.58 7.29
C TRP A 104 -0.04 -15.07 6.16
N LEU A 105 -0.61 -14.71 5.00
CA LEU A 105 0.14 -14.13 3.89
C LEU A 105 0.75 -12.78 4.28
N ASP A 106 0.00 -11.90 4.94
CA ASP A 106 0.48 -10.62 5.44
C ASP A 106 1.70 -10.80 6.36
N SER A 107 1.72 -11.89 7.15
CA SER A 107 2.83 -12.21 8.04
C SER A 107 4.10 -12.75 7.35
N GLN A 108 3.99 -13.13 6.07
CA GLN A 108 5.14 -13.64 5.31
C GLN A 108 6.00 -12.53 4.70
N TYR A 109 5.53 -11.28 4.73
CA TYR A 109 6.19 -10.14 4.14
C TYR A 109 6.38 -9.04 5.16
N LEU A 110 7.42 -8.22 4.95
CA LEU A 110 7.57 -6.97 5.69
C LEU A 110 6.38 -6.06 5.35
N LYS A 111 5.76 -5.54 6.39
CA LYS A 111 4.63 -4.62 6.23
C LYS A 111 5.11 -3.26 5.74
N PRO A 112 4.33 -2.60 4.88
CA PRO A 112 4.65 -1.25 4.45
C PRO A 112 4.62 -0.28 5.64
N PRO A 113 5.37 0.84 5.57
CA PRO A 113 5.28 1.90 6.54
C PRO A 113 3.85 2.44 6.69
N VAL A 114 3.53 2.89 7.90
CA VAL A 114 2.26 3.52 8.23
C VAL A 114 2.48 5.02 8.40
N PHE A 115 1.57 5.83 7.86
CA PHE A 115 1.62 7.27 7.91
C PHE A 115 0.39 7.82 8.66
N ASN A 116 0.53 8.96 9.30
CA ASN A 116 -0.60 9.67 9.93
C ASN A 116 -1.55 10.33 8.91
N THR A 117 -1.20 10.33 7.62
CA THR A 117 -2.04 10.80 6.52
C THR A 117 -1.80 9.95 5.26
N PRO A 118 -2.82 9.72 4.44
CA PRO A 118 -2.67 9.01 3.16
C PRO A 118 -2.01 9.85 2.06
N GLY A 119 -1.59 11.09 2.36
CA GLY A 119 -1.07 12.05 1.39
C GLY A 119 -2.12 13.08 0.97
N GLY A 120 -1.77 13.96 0.04
CA GLY A 120 -2.63 15.04 -0.46
C GLY A 120 -2.17 16.42 -0.02
N VAL A 121 -3.08 17.41 -0.09
CA VAL A 121 -2.82 18.78 0.34
C VAL A 121 -2.71 18.83 1.86
N ILE A 122 -1.61 19.35 2.36
CA ILE A 122 -1.32 19.50 3.79
C ILE A 122 -1.31 20.98 4.19
N ALA A 123 -1.65 21.25 5.45
CA ALA A 123 -1.58 22.59 5.99
C ALA A 123 -0.13 22.98 6.32
N LEU A 124 0.15 24.28 6.33
CA LEU A 124 1.45 24.79 6.79
C LEU A 124 1.71 24.33 8.23
N GLY A 125 2.91 23.84 8.50
CA GLY A 125 3.28 23.28 9.80
C GLY A 125 2.78 21.86 10.07
N PHE A 126 2.28 21.16 9.06
CA PHE A 126 1.90 19.75 9.20
C PHE A 126 3.13 18.89 9.50
N GLN A 127 3.02 18.06 10.54
CA GLN A 127 4.06 17.09 10.88
C GLN A 127 3.69 15.72 10.31
N LEU A 128 4.50 15.22 9.41
CA LEU A 128 4.40 13.85 8.92
C LEU A 128 4.97 12.89 9.97
N VAL A 129 4.14 11.94 10.38
CA VAL A 129 4.57 10.85 11.26
C VAL A 129 4.59 9.57 10.46
N MET A 130 5.74 8.91 10.45
CA MET A 130 5.96 7.61 9.83
C MET A 130 6.27 6.57 10.90
N GLY A 131 5.84 5.35 10.67
CA GLY A 131 6.17 4.23 11.53
C GLY A 131 6.27 2.94 10.72
N SER A 132 7.07 2.01 11.18
CA SER A 132 7.11 0.67 10.63
C SER A 132 6.83 -0.34 11.74
N PRO A 133 5.90 -1.29 11.54
CA PRO A 133 5.72 -2.39 12.48
C PRO A 133 6.89 -3.38 12.46
N ASP A 134 7.65 -3.44 11.37
CA ASP A 134 8.57 -4.53 11.09
C ASP A 134 10.00 -4.06 10.75
N GLY A 135 10.45 -2.92 11.25
CA GLY A 135 11.84 -2.51 11.05
C GLY A 135 12.06 -1.03 10.78
N GLN A 136 13.17 -0.73 10.13
CA GLN A 136 13.58 0.63 9.82
C GLN A 136 12.86 1.15 8.58
N VAL A 137 12.42 2.40 8.61
CA VAL A 137 11.84 3.08 7.45
C VAL A 137 12.94 3.76 6.65
N PHE A 138 12.88 3.63 5.35
CA PHE A 138 13.70 4.33 4.38
C PHE A 138 12.81 5.17 3.47
N TYR A 139 13.21 6.39 3.16
CA TYR A 139 12.42 7.29 2.34
C TYR A 139 13.29 8.19 1.45
N THR A 140 12.69 8.80 0.45
CA THR A 140 13.24 9.84 -0.40
C THR A 140 12.33 11.06 -0.35
N THR A 141 12.84 12.23 -0.68
CA THR A 141 12.06 13.49 -0.72
C THR A 141 11.76 13.96 -2.14
N ASP A 142 12.32 13.31 -3.13
CA ASP A 142 12.19 13.64 -4.55
C ASP A 142 11.14 12.81 -5.30
N GLY A 143 10.50 11.86 -4.57
CA GLY A 143 9.51 10.94 -5.14
C GLY A 143 10.11 9.72 -5.85
N SER A 144 11.45 9.55 -5.83
CA SER A 144 12.10 8.33 -6.31
C SER A 144 11.82 7.15 -5.38
N ASP A 145 11.95 5.92 -5.88
CA ASP A 145 11.86 4.73 -5.03
C ASP A 145 13.13 4.64 -4.16
N PRO A 146 13.02 4.60 -2.82
CA PRO A 146 14.18 4.46 -1.94
C PRO A 146 14.89 3.11 -2.09
N ARG A 147 14.36 2.18 -2.88
CA ARG A 147 14.89 0.85 -3.07
C ARG A 147 15.56 0.70 -4.44
N ALA A 148 16.78 0.24 -4.45
CA ALA A 148 17.41 -0.30 -5.66
C ALA A 148 16.71 -1.60 -6.09
N SER A 149 16.99 -2.03 -7.32
CA SER A 149 16.54 -3.35 -7.80
C SER A 149 17.00 -4.45 -6.83
N GLY A 150 16.04 -5.17 -6.27
CA GLY A 150 16.32 -6.18 -5.25
C GLY A 150 16.04 -5.74 -3.80
N GLY A 151 15.57 -4.52 -3.58
CA GLY A 151 15.03 -4.06 -2.32
C GLY A 151 16.06 -3.53 -1.33
N LEU A 152 17.32 -3.38 -1.72
CA LEU A 152 18.33 -2.68 -0.91
C LEU A 152 18.13 -1.16 -1.03
N PRO A 153 18.40 -0.39 0.05
CA PRO A 153 18.36 1.07 -0.04
C PRO A 153 19.30 1.62 -1.10
N THR A 154 18.88 2.68 -1.81
CA THR A 154 19.76 3.44 -2.71
C THR A 154 20.71 4.36 -1.93
N GLU A 155 21.73 4.94 -2.58
CA GLU A 155 22.63 5.88 -1.95
C GLU A 155 21.95 7.20 -1.53
N GLU A 156 20.85 7.57 -2.21
CA GLU A 156 20.08 8.79 -1.95
C GLU A 156 19.02 8.58 -0.87
N THR A 157 18.95 7.39 -0.31
CA THR A 157 17.94 7.03 0.67
C THR A 157 18.26 7.59 2.05
N ILE A 158 17.28 8.25 2.65
CA ILE A 158 17.34 8.71 4.02
C ILE A 158 16.78 7.60 4.93
N SER A 159 17.49 7.27 5.99
CA SER A 159 17.05 6.30 6.98
C SER A 159 16.35 6.98 8.15
N PHE A 160 15.14 6.52 8.48
CA PHE A 160 14.40 6.99 9.64
C PHE A 160 14.63 6.04 10.82
N LEU A 161 15.31 6.51 11.85
CA LEU A 161 15.67 5.71 13.02
C LEU A 161 14.62 5.72 14.16
N GLY A 162 13.43 6.22 13.87
CA GLY A 162 12.36 6.34 14.88
C GLY A 162 12.57 7.52 15.83
N GLY A 163 11.69 8.47 15.78
CA GLY A 163 11.70 9.74 16.47
C GLY A 163 11.30 10.87 15.51
N PRO A 164 10.80 11.99 15.98
CA PRO A 164 10.56 13.14 15.11
C PRO A 164 11.92 13.61 14.58
N VAL A 165 12.19 13.35 13.30
CA VAL A 165 13.27 14.02 12.58
C VAL A 165 12.67 15.32 12.07
N GLU A 166 13.07 16.44 12.70
CA GLU A 166 12.83 17.75 12.12
C GLU A 166 13.87 17.96 11.02
N GLU A 167 13.49 17.69 9.80
CA GLU A 167 14.27 18.10 8.63
C GLU A 167 13.77 19.47 8.20
N THR A 168 14.63 20.46 8.27
CA THR A 168 14.34 21.79 7.75
C THR A 168 14.46 21.72 6.23
N LEU A 169 13.34 21.59 5.53
CA LEU A 169 13.31 21.54 4.06
C LEU A 169 13.72 22.88 3.44
N ILE A 170 13.42 23.99 4.13
CA ILE A 170 13.78 25.34 3.72
C ILE A 170 14.18 26.11 4.97
N ASP A 171 15.43 26.56 5.05
CA ASP A 171 15.91 27.37 6.17
C ASP A 171 15.13 28.69 6.25
N VAL A 172 15.00 29.20 7.46
CA VAL A 172 14.31 30.50 7.73
C VAL A 172 14.94 31.62 6.90
N ASP A 173 16.26 31.54 6.71
CA ASP A 173 17.05 32.55 5.94
C ASP A 173 17.31 32.12 4.49
N ALA A 174 16.64 31.09 3.99
CA ALA A 174 16.81 30.65 2.62
C ALA A 174 16.40 31.73 1.63
N LEU A 175 17.25 31.94 0.61
CA LEU A 175 16.93 32.84 -0.50
C LEU A 175 15.91 32.17 -1.41
N GLY A 176 14.79 32.81 -1.56
CA GLY A 176 13.73 32.44 -2.51
C GLY A 176 13.58 33.47 -3.62
N ARG A 177 12.95 33.09 -4.71
CA ARG A 177 12.51 34.02 -5.76
C ARG A 177 11.00 34.16 -5.71
N TYR A 178 10.53 35.39 -5.91
CA TYR A 178 9.12 35.66 -5.90
C TYR A 178 8.71 36.61 -7.04
N LEU A 179 7.49 36.46 -7.48
CA LEU A 179 6.84 37.33 -8.43
C LEU A 179 5.44 37.70 -7.88
N VAL A 180 5.12 38.99 -7.90
CA VAL A 180 3.73 39.43 -7.72
C VAL A 180 3.12 39.54 -9.11
N PRO A 181 2.26 38.63 -9.52
CA PRO A 181 1.68 38.65 -10.85
C PRO A 181 0.76 39.84 -11.00
N SER A 182 0.84 40.52 -12.13
CA SER A 182 -0.07 41.64 -12.48
C SER A 182 -1.27 41.17 -13.33
N ASP A 183 -1.25 39.95 -13.79
CA ASP A 183 -2.27 39.30 -14.62
C ASP A 183 -2.20 37.77 -14.48
N ASP A 184 -3.08 37.06 -15.19
CA ASP A 184 -3.16 35.59 -15.14
C ASP A 184 -2.23 34.90 -16.18
N ALA A 185 -1.33 35.61 -16.84
CA ALA A 185 -0.50 35.05 -17.90
C ALA A 185 0.44 33.94 -17.44
N LEU A 186 0.81 33.93 -16.16
CA LEU A 186 1.64 32.90 -15.55
C LEU A 186 0.93 31.53 -15.45
N GLY A 187 -0.39 31.55 -15.16
CA GLY A 187 -1.19 30.32 -14.98
C GLY A 187 -0.57 29.39 -13.94
N LEU A 188 -0.51 28.10 -14.27
CA LEU A 188 0.13 27.05 -13.44
C LEU A 188 1.54 26.67 -13.87
N ARG A 189 2.12 27.38 -14.83
CA ARG A 189 3.45 27.03 -15.39
C ARG A 189 4.58 27.04 -14.37
N TRP A 190 4.44 27.84 -13.32
CA TRP A 190 5.41 27.94 -12.23
C TRP A 190 5.41 26.70 -11.30
N THR A 191 4.43 25.82 -11.42
CA THR A 191 4.35 24.53 -10.68
C THR A 191 4.97 23.37 -11.45
N GLU A 192 5.49 23.63 -12.67
CA GLU A 192 6.18 22.63 -13.45
C GLU A 192 7.56 22.33 -12.85
N ALA A 193 8.19 21.22 -13.29
CA ALA A 193 9.50 20.83 -12.81
C ALA A 193 10.53 21.95 -12.99
N PRO A 194 11.44 22.16 -12.02
CA PRO A 194 12.37 23.31 -12.00
C PRO A 194 13.26 23.44 -13.24
N ASP A 195 13.46 22.35 -13.97
CA ASP A 195 14.26 22.33 -15.19
C ASP A 195 13.55 22.97 -16.41
N ILE A 196 12.24 23.24 -16.29
CA ILE A 196 11.39 23.71 -17.39
C ILE A 196 10.96 25.16 -17.18
N PHE A 197 10.94 25.62 -15.94
CA PHE A 197 10.44 26.95 -15.58
C PHE A 197 11.58 27.92 -15.28
N ASP A 198 11.70 28.98 -16.07
CA ASP A 198 12.72 30.04 -15.89
C ASP A 198 12.18 31.17 -14.99
N ASP A 199 12.65 31.21 -13.76
CA ASP A 199 12.37 32.24 -12.77
C ASP A 199 13.51 33.29 -12.63
N SER A 200 14.46 33.32 -13.56
CA SER A 200 15.65 34.17 -13.48
C SER A 200 15.36 35.66 -13.36
N THR A 201 14.20 36.08 -13.85
CA THR A 201 13.72 37.47 -13.81
C THR A 201 12.95 37.84 -12.54
N TRP A 202 12.68 36.86 -11.67
CA TRP A 202 11.95 37.10 -10.43
C TRP A 202 12.82 37.81 -9.40
N LYS A 203 12.15 38.51 -8.48
CA LYS A 203 12.83 39.20 -7.37
C LYS A 203 13.31 38.18 -6.34
N THR A 204 14.47 38.44 -5.76
CA THR A 204 15.02 37.63 -4.68
C THR A 204 14.63 38.22 -3.32
N ALA A 205 14.23 37.36 -2.40
CA ALA A 205 14.01 37.72 -1.00
C ALA A 205 14.41 36.56 -0.08
N ILE A 206 14.62 36.90 1.18
CA ILE A 206 14.76 35.89 2.23
C ILE A 206 13.37 35.28 2.47
N ASN A 207 13.34 33.98 2.80
CA ASN A 207 12.12 33.23 3.09
C ASN A 207 11.20 33.99 4.09
N GLY A 208 9.90 33.86 3.90
CA GLY A 208 8.90 34.58 4.71
C GLY A 208 8.33 35.82 4.02
N VAL A 209 8.48 35.95 2.69
CA VAL A 209 7.83 37.03 1.93
C VAL A 209 6.33 36.90 2.05
N GLY A 210 5.70 37.91 2.66
CA GLY A 210 4.26 38.02 2.82
C GLY A 210 3.73 39.30 2.22
N PHE A 211 2.42 39.39 2.02
CA PHE A 211 1.71 40.60 1.62
C PHE A 211 0.93 41.11 2.82
N GLU A 212 1.28 42.31 3.31
CA GLU A 212 0.43 43.06 4.26
C GLU A 212 -0.57 43.89 3.45
N SER A 213 -1.85 43.63 3.59
CA SER A 213 -2.87 44.59 3.26
C SER A 213 -2.99 45.57 4.42
N SER A 214 -2.46 46.77 4.29
CA SER A 214 -2.79 47.86 5.20
C SER A 214 -4.30 48.09 5.16
N ALA A 215 -4.95 47.99 6.32
CA ALA A 215 -6.35 48.35 6.54
C ALA A 215 -6.58 49.86 6.34
#